data_c8ba583c6f3f222ab05cfaf9074c9786
#
_entry.id   c8ba583c6f3f222ab05cfaf9074c9786
#
_cell.length_a   1.000
_cell.length_b   1.000
_cell.length_c   1.000
_cell.angle_alpha   90.00
_cell.angle_beta   90.00
_cell.angle_gamma   90.00
#
_symmetry.space_group_name_H-M   'P 1'
#
loop_
_entity.id
_entity.type
_entity.pdbx_description
1 polymer ?
#
loop_
_entity_poly.entity_id
_entity_poly.type
_entity_poly.pdbx_seq_one_letter_code
_entity_poly.pdbx_strand_id
1 'polypeptide(L)'
;MMTDLESRVSRKLMLRIIPFVMLLYFVSFLDRVNVGFAALTMNKAIGLSPTAFGLGGGLFFIGYFLFEVPSNLILHKVGARRWIARVMVSWGIVSLASAFVVGPNSFYALHFLLGVAEAGFFPGIILYLSLWFPTRQRAVAAAWFMAAAPISGAIMKLPPIAGLADWQMLYILEALPAVILGFFVLKYLTDTPSKAQWLAPEERDWLIAKLKTEADARQSHAGHTAGALSALRDPRVLALALIYFGTSADLYTLGL
;
A
#
# COMPACT_ATOMS: atom_id res chain seq x y z
N MET A 1 13.69 29.51 -8.13
CA MET A 1 14.51 28.69 -9.04
C MET A 1 15.12 27.56 -8.24
N MET A 2 15.05 26.29 -8.69
CA MET A 2 15.77 25.18 -8.01
C MET A 2 17.27 25.34 -8.29
N THR A 3 18.10 25.07 -7.29
CA THR A 3 19.56 25.00 -7.52
C THR A 3 19.87 23.77 -8.39
N ASP A 4 21.03 23.76 -9.07
CA ASP A 4 21.44 22.60 -9.87
C ASP A 4 21.53 21.33 -9.04
N LEU A 5 22.05 21.44 -7.80
CA LEU A 5 22.11 20.33 -6.85
C LEU A 5 20.71 19.80 -6.47
N GLU A 6 19.77 20.69 -6.17
CA GLU A 6 18.39 20.32 -5.87
C GLU A 6 17.72 19.56 -7.03
N SER A 7 17.93 20.02 -8.25
CA SER A 7 17.39 19.39 -9.46
C SER A 7 17.96 17.99 -9.68
N ARG A 8 19.27 17.81 -9.50
CA ARG A 8 19.97 16.50 -9.61
C ARG A 8 19.47 15.52 -8.56
N VAL A 9 19.39 15.95 -7.30
CA VAL A 9 18.87 15.10 -6.20
C VAL A 9 17.45 14.70 -6.46
N SER A 10 16.55 15.64 -6.78
CA SER A 10 15.16 15.37 -7.10
C SER A 10 15.01 14.34 -8.21
N ARG A 11 15.74 14.50 -9.30
CA ARG A 11 15.71 13.56 -10.43
C ARG A 11 16.14 12.16 -10.01
N LYS A 12 17.22 12.03 -9.21
CA LYS A 12 17.68 10.72 -8.70
C LYS A 12 16.62 10.06 -7.81
N LEU A 13 16.01 10.83 -6.89
CA LEU A 13 14.93 10.32 -6.03
C LEU A 13 13.75 9.83 -6.86
N MET A 14 13.27 10.67 -7.80
CA MET A 14 12.13 10.33 -8.66
C MET A 14 12.40 9.07 -9.49
N LEU A 15 13.56 8.96 -10.15
CA LEU A 15 13.87 7.83 -11.01
C LEU A 15 14.17 6.53 -10.24
N ARG A 16 14.65 6.61 -9.01
CA ARG A 16 14.98 5.43 -8.22
C ARG A 16 13.82 4.94 -7.36
N ILE A 17 13.12 5.84 -6.69
CA ILE A 17 12.10 5.47 -5.70
C ILE A 17 10.75 5.27 -6.38
N ILE A 18 10.31 6.23 -7.20
CA ILE A 18 8.94 6.25 -7.72
C ILE A 18 8.60 5.04 -8.59
N PRO A 19 9.40 4.63 -9.60
CA PRO A 19 9.04 3.46 -10.40
C PRO A 19 8.89 2.18 -9.58
N PHE A 20 9.72 2.03 -8.55
CA PHE A 20 9.65 0.86 -7.69
C PHE A 20 8.41 0.87 -6.79
N VAL A 21 8.08 1.98 -6.14
CA VAL A 21 6.85 2.06 -5.32
C VAL A 21 5.59 2.01 -6.19
N MET A 22 5.62 2.52 -7.42
CA MET A 22 4.55 2.33 -8.41
C MET A 22 4.32 0.85 -8.71
N LEU A 23 5.40 0.09 -8.91
CA LEU A 23 5.32 -1.35 -9.12
C LEU A 23 4.70 -2.07 -7.90
N LEU A 24 5.09 -1.69 -6.68
CA LEU A 24 4.50 -2.26 -5.47
C LEU A 24 2.99 -1.96 -5.38
N TYR A 25 2.60 -0.73 -5.71
CA TYR A 25 1.19 -0.33 -5.71
C TYR A 25 0.38 -1.01 -6.81
N PHE A 26 0.98 -1.16 -7.98
CA PHE A 26 0.37 -1.89 -9.08
C PHE A 26 0.00 -3.32 -8.67
N VAL A 27 0.92 -4.04 -8.03
CA VAL A 27 0.66 -5.39 -7.52
C VAL A 27 -0.40 -5.39 -6.42
N SER A 28 -0.38 -4.40 -5.51
CA SER A 28 -1.41 -4.24 -4.49
C SER A 28 -2.80 -3.95 -5.08
N PHE A 29 -2.86 -3.16 -6.16
CA PHE A 29 -4.12 -2.86 -6.82
C PHE A 29 -4.70 -4.07 -7.57
N LEU A 30 -3.85 -4.89 -8.20
CA LEU A 30 -4.25 -6.15 -8.83
C LEU A 30 -4.96 -7.04 -7.80
N ASP A 31 -4.36 -7.29 -6.66
CA ASP A 31 -4.92 -8.15 -5.62
C ASP A 31 -6.32 -7.68 -5.15
N ARG A 32 -6.56 -6.37 -5.08
CA ARG A 32 -7.85 -5.81 -4.70
C ARG A 32 -8.95 -6.00 -5.75
N VAL A 33 -8.61 -5.93 -7.02
CA VAL A 33 -9.59 -6.06 -8.11
C VAL A 33 -9.92 -7.53 -8.37
N ASN A 34 -9.02 -8.43 -8.04
CA ASN A 34 -9.13 -9.87 -8.31
C ASN A 34 -10.29 -10.56 -7.66
N VAL A 35 -10.63 -10.22 -6.43
CA VAL A 35 -11.73 -10.85 -5.71
C VAL A 35 -13.04 -10.74 -6.50
N GLY A 36 -13.26 -9.59 -7.19
CA GLY A 36 -14.41 -9.39 -8.05
C GLY A 36 -14.40 -10.31 -9.28
N PHE A 37 -13.24 -10.51 -9.90
CA PHE A 37 -13.11 -11.43 -11.04
C PHE A 37 -13.15 -12.90 -10.61
N ALA A 38 -12.47 -13.25 -9.51
CA ALA A 38 -12.55 -14.58 -8.95
C ALA A 38 -13.98 -14.98 -8.59
N ALA A 39 -14.81 -14.04 -8.12
CA ALA A 39 -16.20 -14.27 -7.74
C ALA A 39 -17.04 -14.91 -8.86
N LEU A 40 -16.76 -14.60 -10.14
CA LEU A 40 -17.52 -15.11 -11.28
C LEU A 40 -17.54 -16.64 -11.36
N THR A 41 -16.46 -17.30 -10.97
CA THR A 41 -16.32 -18.77 -11.01
C THR A 41 -16.17 -19.36 -9.62
N MET A 42 -15.47 -18.71 -8.70
CA MET A 42 -15.24 -19.13 -7.33
C MET A 42 -16.54 -19.29 -6.53
N ASN A 43 -17.45 -18.31 -6.59
CA ASN A 43 -18.68 -18.35 -5.81
C ASN A 43 -19.48 -19.62 -6.06
N LYS A 44 -19.59 -20.04 -7.32
CA LYS A 44 -20.26 -21.28 -7.71
C LYS A 44 -19.47 -22.51 -7.25
N ALA A 45 -18.14 -22.48 -7.37
CA ALA A 45 -17.29 -23.62 -7.03
C ALA A 45 -17.27 -23.95 -5.52
N ILE A 46 -17.35 -22.94 -4.66
CA ILE A 46 -17.31 -23.11 -3.19
C ILE A 46 -18.67 -22.88 -2.50
N GLY A 47 -19.74 -22.74 -3.28
CA GLY A 47 -21.10 -22.59 -2.74
C GLY A 47 -21.35 -21.27 -2.01
N LEU A 48 -20.73 -20.17 -2.45
CA LEU A 48 -20.91 -18.83 -1.88
C LEU A 48 -22.14 -18.15 -2.48
N SER A 49 -23.08 -17.75 -1.62
CA SER A 49 -24.17 -16.87 -2.05
C SER A 49 -23.66 -15.43 -2.26
N PRO A 50 -24.35 -14.58 -3.04
CA PRO A 50 -24.00 -13.17 -3.17
C PRO A 50 -23.88 -12.44 -1.82
N THR A 51 -24.77 -12.73 -0.88
CA THR A 51 -24.74 -12.17 0.48
C THR A 51 -23.51 -12.64 1.25
N ALA A 52 -23.13 -13.92 1.14
CA ALA A 52 -21.95 -14.46 1.78
C ALA A 52 -20.65 -13.85 1.17
N PHE A 53 -20.63 -13.65 -0.14
CA PHE A 53 -19.52 -12.97 -0.82
C PHE A 53 -19.37 -11.52 -0.33
N GLY A 54 -20.47 -10.75 -0.28
CA GLY A 54 -20.44 -9.37 0.23
C GLY A 54 -20.03 -9.29 1.69
N LEU A 55 -20.43 -10.25 2.55
CA LEU A 55 -19.97 -10.33 3.92
C LEU A 55 -18.46 -10.57 4.01
N GLY A 56 -17.91 -11.46 3.18
CA GLY A 56 -16.46 -11.68 3.11
C GLY A 56 -15.67 -10.43 2.71
N GLY A 57 -16.17 -9.70 1.71
CA GLY A 57 -15.63 -8.39 1.34
C GLY A 57 -15.69 -7.38 2.49
N GLY A 58 -16.79 -7.33 3.23
CA GLY A 58 -16.93 -6.51 4.44
C GLY A 58 -15.91 -6.86 5.53
N LEU A 59 -15.66 -8.15 5.75
CA LEU A 59 -14.68 -8.62 6.74
C LEU A 59 -13.24 -8.19 6.41
N PHE A 60 -12.89 -8.11 5.13
CA PHE A 60 -11.61 -7.53 4.70
C PHE A 60 -11.46 -6.09 5.22
N PHE A 61 -12.47 -5.25 5.00
CA PHE A 61 -12.43 -3.86 5.46
C PHE A 61 -12.40 -3.73 6.97
N ILE A 62 -13.09 -4.61 7.70
CA ILE A 62 -13.03 -4.64 9.16
C ILE A 62 -11.60 -4.96 9.63
N GLY A 63 -10.97 -5.99 9.07
CA GLY A 63 -9.58 -6.33 9.36
C GLY A 63 -8.62 -5.19 9.02
N TYR A 64 -8.77 -4.59 7.83
CA TYR A 64 -7.96 -3.48 7.37
C TYR A 64 -8.07 -2.27 8.32
N PHE A 65 -9.29 -1.83 8.63
CA PHE A 65 -9.56 -0.69 9.51
C PHE A 65 -9.01 -0.87 10.92
N LEU A 66 -9.25 -2.03 11.53
CA LEU A 66 -8.80 -2.31 12.90
C LEU A 66 -7.27 -2.30 13.03
N PHE A 67 -6.57 -2.75 11.98
CA PHE A 67 -5.11 -2.91 12.02
C PHE A 67 -4.34 -1.80 11.31
N GLU A 68 -4.98 -0.86 10.64
CA GLU A 68 -4.31 0.25 9.95
C GLU A 68 -3.52 1.14 10.91
N VAL A 69 -4.13 1.60 12.00
CA VAL A 69 -3.46 2.44 13.00
C VAL A 69 -2.35 1.68 13.74
N PRO A 70 -2.59 0.47 14.30
CA PRO A 70 -1.52 -0.34 14.87
C PRO A 70 -0.36 -0.59 13.91
N SER A 71 -0.64 -0.92 12.66
CA SER A 71 0.35 -1.14 11.61
C SER A 71 1.26 0.07 11.40
N ASN A 72 0.67 1.27 11.30
CA ASN A 72 1.42 2.51 11.13
C ASN A 72 2.28 2.86 12.35
N LEU A 73 1.80 2.60 13.56
CA LEU A 73 2.59 2.79 14.78
C LEU A 73 3.82 1.88 14.82
N ILE A 74 3.67 0.64 14.38
CA ILE A 74 4.78 -0.32 14.30
C ILE A 74 5.76 0.10 13.20
N LEU A 75 5.26 0.57 12.05
CA LEU A 75 6.08 1.07 10.93
C LEU A 75 7.04 2.18 11.41
N HIS A 76 6.58 3.13 12.21
CA HIS A 76 7.42 4.18 12.80
C HIS A 76 8.55 3.62 13.67
N LYS A 77 8.33 2.51 14.39
CA LYS A 77 9.33 1.89 15.29
C LYS A 77 10.31 1.00 14.53
N VAL A 78 9.82 0.22 13.57
CA VAL A 78 10.60 -0.83 12.87
C VAL A 78 11.34 -0.27 11.65
N GLY A 79 10.84 0.83 11.09
CA GLY A 79 11.32 1.43 9.83
C GLY A 79 10.49 0.99 8.63
N ALA A 80 10.34 1.91 7.68
CA ALA A 80 9.44 1.74 6.54
C ALA A 80 9.83 0.54 5.65
N ARG A 81 11.11 0.36 5.36
CA ARG A 81 11.62 -0.73 4.51
C ARG A 81 11.20 -2.11 5.02
N ARG A 82 11.50 -2.38 6.31
CA ARG A 82 11.20 -3.69 6.90
C ARG A 82 9.70 -3.91 7.02
N TRP A 83 8.97 -2.86 7.36
CA TRP A 83 7.53 -2.98 7.55
C TRP A 83 6.78 -3.17 6.24
N ILE A 84 7.11 -2.41 5.19
CA ILE A 84 6.54 -2.58 3.84
C ILE A 84 6.83 -4.00 3.32
N ALA A 85 8.06 -4.48 3.47
CA ALA A 85 8.43 -5.84 3.09
C ALA A 85 7.58 -6.90 3.82
N ARG A 86 7.41 -6.76 5.15
CA ARG A 86 6.56 -7.64 5.95
C ARG A 86 5.11 -7.62 5.47
N VAL A 87 4.55 -6.42 5.23
CA VAL A 87 3.18 -6.28 4.73
C VAL A 87 3.02 -7.03 3.41
N MET A 88 3.90 -6.81 2.44
CA MET A 88 3.84 -7.47 1.13
C MET A 88 3.97 -8.99 1.21
N VAL A 89 4.92 -9.49 2.01
CA VAL A 89 5.10 -10.93 2.18
C VAL A 89 3.90 -11.57 2.89
N SER A 90 3.42 -10.98 4.00
CA SER A 90 2.28 -11.53 4.75
C SER A 90 0.99 -11.51 3.95
N TRP A 91 0.71 -10.41 3.27
CA TRP A 91 -0.44 -10.30 2.37
C TRP A 91 -0.32 -11.30 1.20
N GLY A 92 0.81 -11.38 0.50
CA GLY A 92 1.00 -12.33 -0.58
C GLY A 92 0.80 -13.79 -0.14
N ILE A 93 1.24 -14.17 1.08
CA ILE A 93 1.00 -15.52 1.63
C ILE A 93 -0.50 -15.76 1.88
N VAL A 94 -1.22 -14.78 2.44
CA VAL A 94 -2.66 -14.91 2.70
C VAL A 94 -3.44 -14.94 1.38
N SER A 95 -3.08 -14.10 0.40
CA SER A 95 -3.65 -14.12 -0.94
C SER A 95 -3.42 -15.46 -1.64
N LEU A 96 -2.21 -16.02 -1.56
CA LEU A 96 -1.92 -17.37 -2.06
C LEU A 96 -2.78 -18.42 -1.38
N ALA A 97 -3.00 -18.34 -0.07
CA ALA A 97 -3.86 -19.25 0.67
C ALA A 97 -5.33 -19.16 0.20
N SER A 98 -5.77 -18.02 -0.32
CA SER A 98 -7.12 -17.83 -0.87
C SER A 98 -7.38 -18.68 -2.11
N ALA A 99 -6.35 -19.13 -2.83
CA ALA A 99 -6.50 -20.12 -3.91
C ALA A 99 -7.02 -21.49 -3.41
N PHE A 100 -6.93 -21.78 -2.11
CA PHE A 100 -7.31 -23.06 -1.50
C PHE A 100 -8.57 -22.97 -0.63
N VAL A 101 -9.37 -21.94 -0.80
CA VAL A 101 -10.66 -21.77 -0.14
C VAL A 101 -11.60 -22.90 -0.52
N VAL A 102 -12.26 -23.49 0.47
CA VAL A 102 -13.18 -24.64 0.27
C VAL A 102 -14.64 -24.33 0.63
N GLY A 103 -14.94 -23.15 1.16
CA GLY A 103 -16.31 -22.77 1.53
C GLY A 103 -16.38 -21.42 2.25
N PRO A 104 -17.58 -20.98 2.65
CA PRO A 104 -17.80 -19.64 3.21
C PRO A 104 -16.91 -19.32 4.42
N ASN A 105 -16.77 -20.23 5.36
CA ASN A 105 -16.01 -19.98 6.59
C ASN A 105 -14.52 -19.74 6.33
N SER A 106 -13.90 -20.53 5.43
CA SER A 106 -12.51 -20.33 5.02
C SER A 106 -12.33 -19.03 4.24
N PHE A 107 -13.30 -18.67 3.40
CA PHE A 107 -13.33 -17.41 2.68
C PHE A 107 -13.36 -16.21 3.66
N TYR A 108 -14.25 -16.24 4.66
CA TYR A 108 -14.34 -15.19 5.68
C TYR A 108 -13.06 -15.02 6.48
N ALA A 109 -12.49 -16.14 6.94
CA ALA A 109 -11.26 -16.11 7.72
C ALA A 109 -10.10 -15.53 6.90
N LEU A 110 -9.93 -15.96 5.65
CA LEU A 110 -8.84 -15.49 4.80
C LEU A 110 -9.04 -14.05 4.37
N HIS A 111 -10.27 -13.59 4.09
CA HIS A 111 -10.52 -12.18 3.76
C HIS A 111 -10.27 -11.25 4.94
N PHE A 112 -10.68 -11.63 6.14
CA PHE A 112 -10.32 -10.88 7.35
C PHE A 112 -8.80 -10.81 7.54
N LEU A 113 -8.10 -11.95 7.43
CA LEU A 113 -6.64 -12.00 7.55
C LEU A 113 -5.94 -11.21 6.43
N LEU A 114 -6.50 -11.19 5.22
CA LEU A 114 -5.99 -10.39 4.11
C LEU A 114 -6.06 -8.89 4.45
N GLY A 115 -7.20 -8.43 4.97
CA GLY A 115 -7.35 -7.06 5.45
C GLY A 115 -6.33 -6.69 6.54
N VAL A 116 -6.12 -7.57 7.52
CA VAL A 116 -5.09 -7.41 8.57
C VAL A 116 -3.68 -7.36 7.98
N ALA A 117 -3.38 -8.22 7.01
CA ALA A 117 -2.06 -8.32 6.39
C ALA A 117 -1.71 -7.11 5.53
N GLU A 118 -2.69 -6.57 4.77
CA GLU A 118 -2.54 -5.39 3.94
C GLU A 118 -2.55 -4.07 4.70
N ALA A 119 -3.11 -4.07 5.91
CA ALA A 119 -3.26 -2.87 6.71
C ALA A 119 -1.92 -2.12 6.89
N GLY A 120 -1.92 -0.84 6.54
CA GLY A 120 -0.73 0.02 6.64
C GLY A 120 0.18 0.03 5.40
N PHE A 121 -0.15 -0.67 4.31
CA PHE A 121 0.64 -0.61 3.07
C PHE A 121 0.64 0.80 2.46
N PHE A 122 -0.53 1.30 2.11
CA PHE A 122 -0.67 2.61 1.47
C PHE A 122 -0.13 3.76 2.34
N PRO A 123 -0.58 3.92 3.61
CA PRO A 123 -0.01 4.96 4.47
C PRO A 123 1.48 4.74 4.76
N GLY A 124 1.94 3.50 4.77
CA GLY A 124 3.36 3.16 4.88
C GLY A 124 4.20 3.69 3.72
N ILE A 125 3.72 3.57 2.49
CA ILE A 125 4.37 4.15 1.32
C ILE A 125 4.33 5.69 1.38
N ILE A 126 3.20 6.30 1.74
CA ILE A 126 3.10 7.76 1.88
C ILE A 126 4.07 8.28 2.94
N LEU A 127 4.18 7.58 4.08
CA LEU A 127 5.18 7.91 5.11
C LEU A 127 6.60 7.75 4.55
N TYR A 128 6.90 6.64 3.86
CA TYR A 128 8.19 6.43 3.22
C TYR A 128 8.54 7.58 2.28
N LEU A 129 7.63 7.95 1.39
CA LEU A 129 7.83 9.10 0.49
C LEU A 129 8.06 10.40 1.27
N SER A 130 7.42 10.58 2.43
CA SER A 130 7.60 11.75 3.27
C SER A 130 8.99 11.85 3.91
N LEU A 131 9.67 10.73 4.08
CA LEU A 131 11.05 10.67 4.62
C LEU A 131 12.10 10.99 3.54
N TRP A 132 11.73 10.92 2.26
CA TRP A 132 12.66 11.08 1.14
C TRP A 132 12.43 12.36 0.34
N PHE A 133 11.19 12.81 0.24
CA PHE A 133 10.85 13.95 -0.62
C PHE A 133 10.57 15.20 0.21
N PRO A 134 11.23 16.35 -0.10
CA PRO A 134 10.83 17.66 0.41
C PRO A 134 9.36 17.96 0.14
N THR A 135 8.73 18.79 0.97
CA THR A 135 7.28 19.05 0.97
C THR A 135 6.72 19.42 -0.41
N ARG A 136 7.46 20.24 -1.17
CA ARG A 136 7.06 20.66 -2.52
C ARG A 136 6.95 19.49 -3.51
N GLN A 137 7.73 18.43 -3.33
CA GLN A 137 7.83 17.31 -4.27
C GLN A 137 6.97 16.12 -3.86
N ARG A 138 6.50 16.07 -2.60
CA ARG A 138 5.71 14.94 -2.07
C ARG A 138 4.40 14.73 -2.82
N ALA A 139 3.68 15.82 -3.11
CA ALA A 139 2.42 15.71 -3.84
C ALA A 139 2.62 15.12 -5.24
N VAL A 140 3.69 15.52 -5.94
CA VAL A 140 4.05 14.98 -7.25
C VAL A 140 4.47 13.51 -7.14
N ALA A 141 5.28 13.16 -6.13
CA ALA A 141 5.68 11.77 -5.89
C ALA A 141 4.48 10.87 -5.56
N ALA A 142 3.55 11.34 -4.73
CA ALA A 142 2.33 10.62 -4.41
C ALA A 142 1.39 10.48 -5.62
N ALA A 143 1.27 11.51 -6.46
CA ALA A 143 0.47 11.45 -7.68
C ALA A 143 1.02 10.41 -8.68
N TRP A 144 2.34 10.38 -8.91
CA TRP A 144 2.96 9.34 -9.72
C TRP A 144 2.77 7.94 -9.17
N PHE A 145 2.92 7.76 -7.85
CA PHE A 145 2.64 6.50 -7.18
C PHE A 145 1.21 6.00 -7.46
N MET A 146 0.20 6.86 -7.34
CA MET A 146 -1.19 6.51 -7.59
C MET A 146 -1.52 6.30 -9.07
N ALA A 147 -0.74 6.84 -10.00
CA ALA A 147 -0.96 6.69 -11.45
C ALA A 147 -0.77 5.25 -11.96
N ALA A 148 -0.20 4.36 -11.17
CA ALA A 148 -0.04 2.94 -11.53
C ALA A 148 -1.37 2.15 -11.55
N ALA A 149 -2.42 2.65 -10.90
CA ALA A 149 -3.69 1.94 -10.75
C ALA A 149 -4.44 1.61 -12.08
N PRO A 150 -4.51 2.50 -13.10
CA PRO A 150 -5.30 2.25 -14.31
C PRO A 150 -4.77 1.13 -15.24
N ILE A 151 -3.55 0.66 -15.07
CA ILE A 151 -2.91 -0.29 -16.00
C ILE A 151 -3.28 -1.75 -15.69
N SER A 152 -3.87 -2.03 -14.52
CA SER A 152 -4.12 -3.39 -14.00
C SER A 152 -5.13 -4.22 -14.78
N GLY A 153 -6.11 -3.61 -15.44
CA GLY A 153 -7.18 -4.34 -16.17
C GLY A 153 -6.73 -5.11 -17.41
N ALA A 154 -5.50 -4.91 -17.90
CA ALA A 154 -5.01 -5.55 -19.13
C ALA A 154 -4.46 -6.98 -18.92
N ILE A 155 -4.06 -7.34 -17.71
CA ILE A 155 -3.37 -8.61 -17.40
C ILE A 155 -4.35 -9.78 -17.23
N MET A 156 -5.64 -9.51 -17.04
CA MET A 156 -6.63 -10.51 -16.65
C MET A 156 -7.18 -11.40 -17.80
N LYS A 157 -6.55 -11.39 -18.96
CA LYS A 157 -7.01 -12.17 -20.13
C LYS A 157 -6.15 -13.42 -20.42
N LEU A 158 -5.38 -13.91 -19.45
CA LEU A 158 -4.53 -15.09 -19.65
C LEU A 158 -5.32 -16.40 -19.55
N PRO A 159 -5.04 -17.40 -20.41
CA PRO A 159 -5.73 -18.69 -20.39
C PRO A 159 -5.32 -19.56 -19.19
N PRO A 160 -6.21 -20.47 -18.71
CA PRO A 160 -5.95 -21.35 -17.57
C PRO A 160 -4.79 -22.32 -17.83
N ILE A 161 -3.97 -22.57 -16.80
CA ILE A 161 -2.80 -23.44 -16.84
C ILE A 161 -2.95 -24.59 -15.81
N ALA A 162 -2.59 -25.82 -16.20
CA ALA A 162 -2.32 -26.96 -15.31
C ALA A 162 -3.45 -27.47 -14.40
N GLY A 163 -4.71 -27.48 -14.86
CA GLY A 163 -5.81 -28.14 -14.13
C GLY A 163 -6.29 -27.38 -12.89
N LEU A 164 -5.81 -26.16 -12.66
CA LEU A 164 -6.32 -25.24 -11.64
C LEU A 164 -7.53 -24.49 -12.21
N ALA A 165 -8.52 -24.21 -11.37
CA ALA A 165 -9.61 -23.32 -11.73
C ALA A 165 -9.09 -21.89 -11.98
N ASP A 166 -9.72 -21.15 -12.89
CA ASP A 166 -9.29 -19.81 -13.30
C ASP A 166 -9.09 -18.86 -12.10
N TRP A 167 -9.99 -18.91 -11.11
CA TRP A 167 -9.90 -18.11 -9.90
C TRP A 167 -8.72 -18.50 -8.98
N GLN A 168 -8.35 -19.79 -8.95
CA GLN A 168 -7.18 -20.25 -8.18
C GLN A 168 -5.88 -19.74 -8.78
N MET A 169 -5.79 -19.83 -10.11
CA MET A 169 -4.65 -19.29 -10.86
C MET A 169 -4.50 -17.79 -10.66
N LEU A 170 -5.61 -17.07 -10.65
CA LEU A 170 -5.62 -15.63 -10.44
C LEU A 170 -4.93 -15.29 -9.10
N TYR A 171 -5.38 -15.90 -8.01
CA TYR A 171 -4.75 -15.69 -6.68
C TYR A 171 -3.28 -16.08 -6.65
N ILE A 172 -2.89 -17.20 -7.27
CA ILE A 172 -1.49 -17.65 -7.30
C ILE A 172 -0.60 -16.69 -8.09
N LEU A 173 -1.02 -16.30 -9.31
CA LEU A 173 -0.25 -15.44 -10.18
C LEU A 173 -0.01 -14.04 -9.62
N GLU A 174 -0.90 -13.57 -8.77
CA GLU A 174 -0.81 -12.24 -8.16
C GLU A 174 -0.15 -12.24 -6.80
N ALA A 175 -0.33 -13.30 -6.03
CA ALA A 175 0.34 -13.47 -4.76
C ALA A 175 1.86 -13.61 -4.92
N LEU A 176 2.32 -14.36 -5.92
CA LEU A 176 3.76 -14.60 -6.15
C LEU A 176 4.56 -13.31 -6.37
N PRO A 177 4.16 -12.39 -7.26
CA PRO A 177 4.82 -11.09 -7.38
C PRO A 177 4.87 -10.31 -6.08
N ALA A 178 3.80 -10.32 -5.27
CA ALA A 178 3.77 -9.62 -4.00
C ALA A 178 4.82 -10.16 -3.02
N VAL A 179 4.92 -11.48 -2.88
CA VAL A 179 5.93 -12.14 -2.02
C VAL A 179 7.34 -11.84 -2.52
N ILE A 180 7.59 -12.02 -3.83
CA ILE A 180 8.90 -11.79 -4.44
C ILE A 180 9.33 -10.33 -4.24
N LEU A 181 8.45 -9.38 -4.58
CA LEU A 181 8.73 -7.95 -4.41
C LEU A 181 8.91 -7.57 -2.95
N GLY A 182 8.21 -8.21 -2.02
CA GLY A 182 8.43 -8.03 -0.59
C GLY A 182 9.87 -8.30 -0.17
N PHE A 183 10.50 -9.35 -0.70
CA PHE A 183 11.94 -9.61 -0.47
C PHE A 183 12.81 -8.59 -1.20
N PHE A 184 12.43 -8.17 -2.42
CA PHE A 184 13.17 -7.12 -3.13
C PHE A 184 13.14 -5.77 -2.41
N VAL A 185 12.04 -5.43 -1.71
CA VAL A 185 11.93 -4.23 -0.86
C VAL A 185 13.07 -4.16 0.14
N LEU A 186 13.45 -5.29 0.76
CA LEU A 186 14.55 -5.33 1.74
C LEU A 186 15.92 -5.00 1.14
N LYS A 187 16.11 -5.23 -0.15
CA LYS A 187 17.37 -4.94 -0.83
C LYS A 187 17.38 -3.59 -1.53
N TYR A 188 16.24 -3.20 -2.09
CA TYR A 188 16.16 -2.03 -2.97
C TYR A 188 15.86 -0.73 -2.23
N LEU A 189 14.90 -0.75 -1.29
CA LEU A 189 14.59 0.43 -0.50
C LEU A 189 15.65 0.68 0.58
N THR A 190 15.87 1.93 0.87
CA THR A 190 16.74 2.39 1.96
C THR A 190 15.87 3.11 2.98
N ASP A 191 16.04 2.88 4.28
CA ASP A 191 15.16 3.45 5.32
C ASP A 191 15.21 4.97 5.38
N THR A 192 16.42 5.55 5.28
CA THR A 192 16.63 6.98 5.46
C THR A 192 17.68 7.51 4.48
N PRO A 193 17.66 8.80 4.14
CA PRO A 193 18.66 9.42 3.28
C PRO A 193 20.10 9.23 3.79
N SER A 194 20.32 9.22 5.11
CA SER A 194 21.64 9.03 5.72
C SER A 194 22.30 7.69 5.38
N LYS A 195 21.50 6.66 5.07
CA LYS A 195 21.95 5.31 4.67
C LYS A 195 22.03 5.13 3.15
N ALA A 196 21.76 6.17 2.36
CA ALA A 196 21.69 6.10 0.90
C ALA A 196 23.10 6.11 0.28
N GLN A 197 23.67 4.95 0.04
CA GLN A 197 24.97 4.82 -0.63
C GLN A 197 24.94 5.19 -2.12
N TRP A 198 23.77 5.24 -2.72
CA TRP A 198 23.56 5.61 -4.12
C TRP A 198 23.46 7.13 -4.35
N LEU A 199 23.44 7.95 -3.29
CA LEU A 199 23.60 9.40 -3.34
C LEU A 199 25.08 9.76 -3.10
N ALA A 200 25.60 10.73 -3.86
CA ALA A 200 26.90 11.32 -3.55
C ALA A 200 26.86 11.97 -2.15
N PRO A 201 27.98 12.06 -1.43
CA PRO A 201 28.01 12.65 -0.09
C PRO A 201 27.37 14.04 -0.03
N GLU A 202 27.71 14.93 -0.97
CA GLU A 202 27.14 16.28 -1.08
C GLU A 202 25.61 16.26 -1.28
N GLU A 203 25.10 15.38 -2.13
CA GLU A 203 23.66 15.21 -2.42
C GLU A 203 22.91 14.71 -1.18
N ARG A 204 23.50 13.77 -0.47
CA ARG A 204 22.96 13.19 0.75
C ARG A 204 22.89 14.23 1.88
N ASP A 205 23.98 14.95 2.11
CA ASP A 205 24.06 15.96 3.16
C ASP A 205 23.11 17.12 2.89
N TRP A 206 23.00 17.57 1.64
CA TRP A 206 22.01 18.55 1.22
C TRP A 206 20.57 18.08 1.50
N LEU A 207 20.24 16.82 1.13
CA LEU A 207 18.91 16.28 1.34
C LEU A 207 18.56 16.18 2.83
N ILE A 208 19.49 15.72 3.66
CA ILE A 208 19.31 15.62 5.11
C ILE A 208 19.08 17.02 5.70
N ALA A 209 19.91 18.00 5.34
CA ALA A 209 19.76 19.37 5.82
C ALA A 209 18.42 19.98 5.40
N LYS A 210 17.99 19.78 4.16
CA LYS A 210 16.70 20.26 3.63
C LYS A 210 15.51 19.67 4.39
N LEU A 211 15.49 18.34 4.57
CA LEU A 211 14.44 17.66 5.29
C LEU A 211 14.37 18.05 6.76
N LYS A 212 15.54 18.25 7.40
CA LYS A 212 15.63 18.75 8.78
C LYS A 212 15.04 20.14 8.92
N THR A 213 15.46 21.08 8.07
CA THR A 213 14.94 22.45 8.07
C THR A 213 13.40 22.47 7.92
N GLU A 214 12.85 21.64 7.03
CA GLU A 214 11.41 21.55 6.87
C GLU A 214 10.70 20.89 8.05
N ALA A 215 11.36 19.96 8.73
CA ALA A 215 10.82 19.33 9.94
C ALA A 215 10.81 20.33 11.11
N ASP A 216 11.89 21.05 11.32
CA ASP A 216 12.01 22.08 12.36
C ASP A 216 10.99 23.22 12.17
N ALA A 217 10.82 23.68 10.92
CA ALA A 217 9.81 24.68 10.59
C ALA A 217 8.37 24.20 10.87
N ARG A 218 8.08 22.93 10.68
CA ARG A 218 6.76 22.34 11.03
C ARG A 218 6.55 22.26 12.54
N GLN A 219 7.57 21.88 13.28
CA GLN A 219 7.48 21.80 14.75
C GLN A 219 7.30 23.19 15.38
N SER A 220 7.91 24.23 14.85
CA SER A 220 7.73 25.59 15.33
C SER A 220 6.31 26.16 15.07
N HIS A 221 5.63 25.69 14.03
CA HIS A 221 4.24 26.10 13.72
C HIS A 221 3.18 25.21 14.38
N ALA A 222 3.53 23.96 14.73
CA ALA A 222 2.67 23.06 15.49
C ALA A 222 2.85 23.36 16.99
N GLY A 223 2.12 24.36 17.49
CA GLY A 223 1.95 24.50 18.94
C GLY A 223 1.50 23.17 19.53
N HIS A 224 2.16 22.74 20.60
CA HIS A 224 1.96 21.52 21.40
C HIS A 224 1.12 20.45 20.73
N THR A 225 1.76 19.46 20.19
CA THR A 225 1.18 18.31 19.52
C THR A 225 0.06 17.70 20.36
N ALA A 226 -1.16 18.00 19.96
CA ALA A 226 -2.31 17.22 20.37
C ALA A 226 -2.02 15.76 20.05
N GLY A 227 -2.07 14.86 21.03
CA GLY A 227 -1.82 13.44 20.83
C GLY A 227 -2.77 12.85 19.78
N ALA A 228 -2.45 11.69 19.20
CA ALA A 228 -3.27 11.04 18.16
C ALA A 228 -4.77 10.97 18.50
N LEU A 229 -5.12 10.85 19.80
CA LEU A 229 -6.51 10.88 20.25
C LEU A 229 -7.19 12.24 20.09
N SER A 230 -6.47 13.35 20.19
CA SER A 230 -7.07 14.67 20.00
C SER A 230 -7.26 14.99 18.51
N ALA A 231 -6.42 14.45 17.61
CA ALA A 231 -6.64 14.53 16.18
C ALA A 231 -7.96 13.86 15.78
N LEU A 232 -8.34 12.75 16.41
CA LEU A 232 -9.64 12.10 16.20
C LEU A 232 -10.87 12.93 16.66
N ARG A 233 -10.65 13.99 17.42
CA ARG A 233 -11.70 14.93 17.84
C ARG A 233 -11.72 16.22 17.02
N ASP A 234 -10.73 16.42 16.15
CA ASP A 234 -10.69 17.59 15.26
C ASP A 234 -11.76 17.43 14.17
N PRO A 235 -12.73 18.37 14.05
CA PRO A 235 -13.77 18.28 13.05
C PRO A 235 -13.26 18.30 11.61
N ARG A 236 -12.08 18.89 11.36
CA ARG A 236 -11.44 18.86 10.05
C ARG A 236 -10.93 17.47 9.70
N VAL A 237 -10.34 16.77 10.67
CA VAL A 237 -9.89 15.38 10.51
C VAL A 237 -11.08 14.46 10.28
N LEU A 238 -12.17 14.63 11.04
CA LEU A 238 -13.40 13.88 10.87
C LEU A 238 -14.05 14.13 9.51
N ALA A 239 -14.10 15.38 9.04
CA ALA A 239 -14.63 15.71 7.71
C ALA A 239 -13.81 15.08 6.60
N LEU A 240 -12.48 15.15 6.67
CA LEU A 240 -11.59 14.51 5.69
C LEU A 240 -11.72 12.98 5.72
N ALA A 241 -11.84 12.38 6.91
CA ALA A 241 -12.07 10.94 7.05
C ALA A 241 -13.40 10.51 6.44
N LEU A 242 -14.46 11.29 6.62
CA LEU A 242 -15.77 11.03 6.03
C LEU A 242 -15.76 11.14 4.50
N ILE A 243 -15.10 12.16 3.96
CA ILE A 243 -14.90 12.32 2.51
C ILE A 243 -14.12 11.12 1.94
N TYR A 244 -13.02 10.75 2.59
CA TYR A 244 -12.23 9.59 2.18
C TYR A 244 -13.01 8.28 2.26
N PHE A 245 -13.80 8.10 3.31
CA PHE A 245 -14.69 6.95 3.45
C PHE A 245 -15.71 6.89 2.30
N GLY A 246 -16.38 8.02 1.99
CA GLY A 246 -17.36 8.09 0.91
C GLY A 246 -16.75 7.77 -0.46
N THR A 247 -15.62 8.37 -0.80
CA THR A 247 -14.93 8.10 -2.08
C THR A 247 -14.41 6.66 -2.18
N SER A 248 -13.95 6.09 -1.07
CA SER A 248 -13.51 4.70 -1.03
C SER A 248 -14.68 3.73 -1.18
N ALA A 249 -15.79 3.97 -0.47
CA ALA A 249 -17.00 3.16 -0.57
C ALA A 249 -17.55 3.13 -2.00
N ASP A 250 -17.59 4.28 -2.67
CA ASP A 250 -18.04 4.39 -4.08
C ASP A 250 -17.14 3.59 -5.01
N LEU A 251 -15.83 3.74 -4.90
CA LEU A 251 -14.85 3.02 -5.73
C LEU A 251 -14.97 1.50 -5.59
N TYR A 252 -15.21 1.00 -4.38
CA TYR A 252 -15.34 -0.44 -4.13
C TYR A 252 -16.73 -0.99 -4.48
N THR A 253 -17.77 -0.18 -4.37
CA THR A 253 -19.13 -0.59 -4.79
C THR A 253 -19.24 -0.78 -6.31
N LEU A 254 -18.49 0.04 -7.08
CA LEU A 254 -18.43 -0.09 -8.54
C LEU A 254 -17.47 -1.18 -9.02
N GLY A 255 -16.55 -1.64 -8.16
CA GLY A 255 -15.56 -2.68 -8.48
C GLY A 255 -15.94 -4.09 -8.03
N LEU A 256 -17.04 -4.24 -7.28
CA LEU A 256 -17.63 -5.52 -6.85
C LEU A 256 -18.91 -5.80 -7.64
#